data_1681e4f876f5109c12a0ad5aacee7c80
#
_entry.id   1681e4f876f5109c12a0ad5aacee7c80
#
_cell.length_a   1.000
_cell.length_b   1.000
_cell.length_c   1.000
_cell.angle_alpha   90.00
_cell.angle_beta   90.00
_cell.angle_gamma   90.00
#
_symmetry.space_group_name_H-M   'P 1'
#
loop_
_entity.id
_entity.type
_entity.pdbx_description
1 polymer ?
#
loop_
_entity_poly.entity_id
_entity_poly.type
_entity_poly.pdbx_seq_one_letter_code
_entity_poly.pdbx_strand_id
1 'polypeptide(L)'
;KKICHYLDLPIQHASDKILKRMGRRTSKQQLIDMVSTLRREIPDIVLRTTLITGFPGETQEDHEELMEFVDQMEFDRLGVFTYSPEEDTPAATMEDQIPEEVKQDRQAELMELQQEISLERGESCVGKDYLVMIEGKVADENAYVGRTYADAPGIDGYMFINTGELLMSGD
;
A
#
# COMPACT_ATOMS: atom_id res chain seq x y z
N LYS A 1 -3.00 11.58 -22.42
CA LYS A 1 -3.88 11.02 -21.36
C LYS A 1 -3.88 11.99 -20.19
N LYS A 2 -5.05 12.16 -19.51
CA LYS A 2 -5.22 13.13 -18.40
C LYS A 2 -5.26 12.44 -17.02
N ILE A 3 -5.23 11.11 -16.98
CA ILE A 3 -5.34 10.30 -15.77
C ILE A 3 -4.15 9.34 -15.74
N CYS A 4 -3.44 9.28 -14.62
CA CYS A 4 -2.40 8.30 -14.38
C CYS A 4 -3.02 6.91 -14.19
N HIS A 5 -2.28 5.86 -14.54
CA HIS A 5 -2.66 4.48 -14.22
C HIS A 5 -2.28 4.18 -12.77
N TYR A 6 -2.88 4.90 -11.87
CA TYR A 6 -2.69 4.81 -10.42
C TYR A 6 -4.06 4.78 -9.73
N LEU A 7 -4.24 3.84 -8.82
CA LEU A 7 -5.48 3.69 -8.08
C LEU A 7 -5.19 3.35 -6.62
N ASP A 8 -5.73 4.17 -5.71
CA ASP A 8 -5.73 3.90 -4.28
C ASP A 8 -7.07 3.26 -3.88
N LEU A 9 -7.00 2.01 -3.40
CA LEU A 9 -8.12 1.17 -3.01
C LEU A 9 -7.97 0.75 -1.55
N PRO A 10 -8.52 1.49 -0.57
CA PRO A 10 -8.41 1.13 0.83
C PRO A 10 -9.33 -0.07 1.16
N ILE A 11 -8.82 -1.29 0.97
CA ILE A 11 -9.58 -2.55 1.16
C ILE A 11 -9.76 -2.91 2.63
N GLN A 12 -8.89 -2.49 3.52
CA GLN A 12 -8.86 -2.61 4.96
C GLN A 12 -8.50 -4.00 5.49
N HIS A 13 -9.01 -5.09 4.93
CA HIS A 13 -8.73 -6.47 5.32
C HIS A 13 -9.07 -7.44 4.18
N ALA A 14 -8.63 -8.73 4.29
CA ALA A 14 -8.95 -9.77 3.33
C ALA A 14 -9.81 -10.90 3.91
N SER A 15 -9.80 -11.13 5.24
CA SER A 15 -10.69 -12.13 5.84
C SER A 15 -12.15 -11.71 5.71
N ASP A 16 -12.99 -12.56 5.13
CA ASP A 16 -14.43 -12.32 4.97
C ASP A 16 -15.14 -12.08 6.30
N LYS A 17 -14.69 -12.76 7.36
CA LYS A 17 -15.19 -12.59 8.72
C LYS A 17 -14.92 -11.17 9.23
N ILE A 18 -13.70 -10.68 9.06
CA ILE A 18 -13.30 -9.34 9.53
C ILE A 18 -13.91 -8.25 8.66
N LEU A 19 -13.91 -8.41 7.34
CA LEU A 19 -14.59 -7.48 6.42
C LEU A 19 -16.07 -7.29 6.80
N LYS A 20 -16.77 -8.37 7.10
CA LYS A 20 -18.16 -8.31 7.56
C LYS A 20 -18.30 -7.57 8.90
N ARG A 21 -17.38 -7.80 9.85
CA ARG A 21 -17.36 -7.10 11.15
C ARG A 21 -17.09 -5.60 10.99
N MET A 22 -16.26 -5.21 10.01
CA MET A 22 -16.01 -3.83 9.61
C MET A 22 -17.19 -3.19 8.85
N GLY A 23 -18.28 -3.92 8.62
CA GLY A 23 -19.43 -3.45 7.85
C GLY A 23 -19.18 -3.40 6.34
N ARG A 24 -18.14 -4.05 5.85
CA ARG A 24 -17.82 -4.13 4.44
C ARG A 24 -18.66 -5.19 3.74
N ARG A 25 -19.03 -4.93 2.48
CA ARG A 25 -19.86 -5.82 1.67
C ARG A 25 -19.08 -6.66 0.66
N THR A 26 -17.78 -6.40 0.56
CA THR A 26 -16.86 -7.13 -0.34
C THR A 26 -16.36 -8.38 0.34
N SER A 27 -16.14 -9.46 -0.43
CA SER A 27 -15.46 -10.67 0.00
C SER A 27 -14.01 -10.70 -0.51
N LYS A 28 -13.16 -11.57 0.07
CA LYS A 28 -11.80 -11.84 -0.40
C LYS A 28 -11.76 -12.16 -1.90
N GLN A 29 -12.66 -13.05 -2.35
CA GLN A 29 -12.71 -13.42 -3.77
C GLN A 29 -13.03 -12.23 -4.67
N GLN A 30 -13.97 -11.36 -4.28
CA GLN A 30 -14.29 -10.15 -5.04
C GLN A 30 -13.11 -9.17 -5.10
N LEU A 31 -12.31 -9.08 -4.05
CA LEU A 31 -11.08 -8.27 -4.04
C LEU A 31 -10.03 -8.85 -5.01
N ILE A 32 -9.82 -10.17 -4.99
CA ILE A 32 -8.92 -10.87 -5.92
C ILE A 32 -9.36 -10.64 -7.37
N ASP A 33 -10.63 -10.84 -7.67
CA ASP A 33 -11.20 -10.68 -9.01
C ASP A 33 -11.06 -9.23 -9.50
N MET A 34 -11.27 -8.27 -8.62
CA MET A 34 -11.13 -6.84 -8.92
C MET A 34 -9.66 -6.48 -9.25
N VAL A 35 -8.70 -6.86 -8.39
CA VAL A 35 -7.27 -6.61 -8.61
C VAL A 35 -6.80 -7.29 -9.91
N SER A 36 -7.18 -8.55 -10.13
CA SER A 36 -6.85 -9.30 -11.33
C SER A 36 -7.42 -8.65 -12.59
N THR A 37 -8.65 -8.15 -12.52
CA THR A 37 -9.28 -7.43 -13.63
C THR A 37 -8.57 -6.14 -13.94
N LEU A 38 -8.24 -5.33 -12.91
CA LEU A 38 -7.51 -4.07 -13.08
C LEU A 38 -6.17 -4.29 -13.78
N ARG A 39 -5.39 -5.28 -13.35
CA ARG A 39 -4.09 -5.60 -13.95
C ARG A 39 -4.19 -6.14 -15.36
N ARG A 40 -5.24 -6.92 -15.67
CA ARG A 40 -5.47 -7.41 -17.02
C ARG A 40 -5.86 -6.29 -17.99
N GLU A 41 -6.76 -5.38 -17.57
CA GLU A 41 -7.26 -4.30 -18.42
C GLU A 41 -6.29 -3.11 -18.52
N ILE A 42 -5.46 -2.91 -17.50
CA ILE A 42 -4.48 -1.81 -17.39
C ILE A 42 -3.15 -2.43 -16.90
N PRO A 43 -2.33 -3.00 -17.81
CA PRO A 43 -1.13 -3.76 -17.40
C PRO A 43 -0.07 -2.97 -16.63
N ASP A 44 -0.03 -1.66 -16.77
CA ASP A 44 0.88 -0.73 -16.08
C ASP A 44 0.20 0.00 -14.90
N ILE A 45 -0.92 -0.53 -14.39
CA ILE A 45 -1.60 0.07 -13.24
C ILE A 45 -0.76 -0.09 -11.97
N VAL A 46 -0.65 0.99 -11.24
CA VAL A 46 -0.11 1.02 -9.89
C VAL A 46 -1.25 0.94 -8.89
N LEU A 47 -1.22 -0.06 -8.05
CA LEU A 47 -2.23 -0.29 -7.03
C LEU A 47 -1.68 0.01 -5.65
N ARG A 48 -2.28 1.01 -5.02
CA ARG A 48 -2.09 1.31 -3.60
C ARG A 48 -3.25 0.77 -2.79
N THR A 49 -2.96 0.29 -1.59
CA THR A 49 -4.00 -0.12 -0.64
C THR A 49 -3.65 0.30 0.78
N THR A 50 -4.66 0.26 1.63
CA THR A 50 -4.54 0.46 3.08
C THR A 50 -5.21 -0.70 3.78
N LEU A 51 -4.52 -1.23 4.81
CA LEU A 51 -5.01 -2.30 5.67
C LEU A 51 -5.10 -1.82 7.11
N ILE A 52 -6.00 -2.43 7.86
CA ILE A 52 -6.12 -2.29 9.30
C ILE A 52 -5.93 -3.68 9.91
N THR A 53 -4.94 -3.81 10.78
CA THR A 53 -4.68 -5.03 11.55
C THR A 53 -5.10 -4.89 13.00
N GLY A 54 -5.41 -5.99 13.66
CA GLY A 54 -5.86 -6.02 15.04
C GLY A 54 -7.27 -5.46 15.26
N PHE A 55 -8.13 -5.57 14.24
CA PHE A 55 -9.55 -5.24 14.40
C PHE A 55 -10.20 -6.21 15.39
N PRO A 56 -11.17 -5.75 16.23
CA PRO A 56 -11.81 -6.62 17.22
C PRO A 56 -12.29 -7.96 16.63
N GLY A 57 -11.87 -9.06 17.25
CA GLY A 57 -12.18 -10.44 16.84
C GLY A 57 -11.31 -11.00 15.71
N GLU A 58 -10.26 -10.31 15.30
CA GLU A 58 -9.25 -10.83 14.37
C GLU A 58 -8.41 -11.91 15.07
N THR A 59 -8.48 -13.16 14.56
CA THR A 59 -7.68 -14.27 15.06
C THR A 59 -6.32 -14.34 14.36
N GLN A 60 -5.48 -15.28 14.80
CA GLN A 60 -4.20 -15.54 14.13
C GLN A 60 -4.42 -16.06 12.70
N GLU A 61 -5.42 -16.90 12.49
CA GLU A 61 -5.78 -17.41 11.16
C GLU A 61 -6.28 -16.29 10.24
N ASP A 62 -7.05 -15.31 10.77
CA ASP A 62 -7.47 -14.14 9.98
C ASP A 62 -6.27 -13.28 9.56
N HIS A 63 -5.24 -13.15 10.41
CA HIS A 63 -4.01 -12.44 10.10
C HIS A 63 -3.16 -13.19 9.05
N GLU A 64 -2.99 -14.50 9.21
CA GLU A 64 -2.29 -15.35 8.24
C GLU A 64 -2.97 -15.30 6.87
N GLU A 65 -4.31 -15.32 6.84
CA GLU A 65 -5.09 -15.13 5.60
C GLU A 65 -4.83 -13.76 4.95
N LEU A 66 -4.65 -12.72 5.75
CA LEU A 66 -4.33 -11.37 5.26
C LEU A 66 -2.90 -11.33 4.70
N MET A 67 -1.92 -11.95 5.37
CA MET A 67 -0.55 -12.09 4.87
C MET A 67 -0.49 -12.81 3.52
N GLU A 68 -1.16 -13.96 3.41
CA GLU A 68 -1.26 -14.71 2.14
C GLU A 68 -1.90 -13.87 1.02
N PHE A 69 -2.92 -13.08 1.35
CA PHE A 69 -3.57 -12.21 0.38
C PHE A 69 -2.63 -11.08 -0.09
N VAL A 70 -1.85 -10.46 0.80
CA VAL A 70 -0.86 -9.42 0.45
C VAL A 70 0.22 -10.00 -0.45
N ASP A 71 0.77 -11.18 -0.10
CA ASP A 71 1.75 -11.90 -0.89
C ASP A 71 1.23 -12.23 -2.30
N GLN A 72 0.01 -12.77 -2.39
CA GLN A 72 -0.63 -13.09 -3.67
C GLN A 72 -0.93 -11.85 -4.53
N MET A 73 -1.36 -10.76 -3.89
CA MET A 73 -1.75 -9.55 -4.61
C MET A 73 -0.59 -8.63 -4.95
N GLU A 74 0.52 -8.71 -4.23
CA GLU A 74 1.74 -7.92 -4.50
C GLU A 74 1.42 -6.44 -4.81
N PHE A 75 0.82 -5.72 -3.89
CA PHE A 75 0.50 -4.31 -4.09
C PHE A 75 1.75 -3.47 -4.31
N ASP A 76 1.66 -2.48 -5.18
CA ASP A 76 2.78 -1.57 -5.46
C ASP A 76 3.08 -0.67 -4.25
N ARG A 77 2.05 -0.28 -3.53
CA ARG A 77 2.12 0.52 -2.30
C ARG A 77 1.11 -0.01 -1.29
N LEU A 78 1.54 -0.16 -0.06
CA LEU A 78 0.70 -0.62 1.05
C LEU A 78 0.97 0.21 2.30
N GLY A 79 -0.09 0.72 2.93
CA GLY A 79 -0.06 1.26 4.27
C GLY A 79 -0.81 0.34 5.23
N VAL A 80 -0.20 0.00 6.37
CA VAL A 80 -0.82 -0.81 7.42
C VAL A 80 -0.96 0.01 8.68
N PHE A 81 -2.18 0.06 9.22
CA PHE A 81 -2.49 0.74 10.46
C PHE A 81 -3.00 -0.26 11.49
N THR A 82 -2.62 -0.06 12.75
CA THR A 82 -3.26 -0.78 13.86
C THR A 82 -4.65 -0.21 14.08
N TYR A 83 -5.61 -1.07 14.41
CA TYR A 83 -6.93 -0.61 14.80
C TYR A 83 -6.86 0.23 16.08
N SER A 84 -7.42 1.44 16.02
CA SER A 84 -7.61 2.34 17.16
C SER A 84 -9.11 2.48 17.44
N PRO A 85 -9.57 2.29 18.69
CA PRO A 85 -10.98 2.48 19.03
C PRO A 85 -11.32 3.98 19.03
N GLU A 86 -12.28 4.35 18.18
CA GLU A 86 -12.81 5.73 18.12
C GLU A 86 -14.13 5.80 18.89
N GLU A 87 -14.31 6.86 19.67
CA GLU A 87 -15.55 7.10 20.42
C GLU A 87 -16.77 7.06 19.50
N ASP A 88 -17.89 6.57 20.00
CA ASP A 88 -19.19 6.46 19.30
C ASP A 88 -19.19 5.50 18.08
N THR A 89 -18.14 4.68 17.90
CA THR A 89 -18.14 3.66 16.86
C THR A 89 -18.59 2.29 17.40
N PRO A 90 -19.34 1.48 16.63
CA PRO A 90 -19.68 0.12 17.04
C PRO A 90 -18.44 -0.74 17.38
N ALA A 91 -17.34 -0.55 16.67
CA ALA A 91 -16.11 -1.31 16.86
C ALA A 91 -15.46 -1.05 18.22
N ALA A 92 -15.58 0.17 18.77
CA ALA A 92 -15.04 0.51 20.08
C ALA A 92 -15.73 -0.26 21.24
N THR A 93 -16.96 -0.70 21.04
CA THR A 93 -17.77 -1.43 22.03
C THR A 93 -17.76 -2.96 21.84
N MET A 94 -17.04 -3.48 20.84
CA MET A 94 -16.88 -4.92 20.62
C MET A 94 -16.04 -5.54 21.75
N GLU A 95 -16.44 -6.73 22.22
CA GLU A 95 -15.78 -7.40 23.37
C GLU A 95 -14.38 -7.94 23.04
N ASP A 96 -14.19 -8.43 21.80
CA ASP A 96 -12.96 -9.14 21.39
C ASP A 96 -11.85 -8.15 20.96
N GLN A 97 -11.53 -7.18 21.81
CA GLN A 97 -10.45 -6.23 21.54
C GLN A 97 -9.07 -6.93 21.56
N ILE A 98 -8.23 -6.60 20.60
CA ILE A 98 -6.89 -7.18 20.45
C ILE A 98 -5.88 -6.35 21.28
N PRO A 99 -4.98 -7.00 22.03
CA PRO A 99 -3.91 -6.31 22.75
C PRO A 99 -3.03 -5.49 21.81
N GLU A 100 -2.57 -4.32 22.28
CA GLU A 100 -1.79 -3.40 21.43
C GLU A 100 -0.49 -4.02 20.92
N GLU A 101 0.20 -4.81 21.75
CA GLU A 101 1.40 -5.56 21.37
C GLU A 101 1.14 -6.47 20.16
N VAL A 102 0.05 -7.25 20.18
CA VAL A 102 -0.33 -8.13 19.07
C VAL A 102 -0.64 -7.33 17.78
N LYS A 103 -1.28 -6.17 17.90
CA LYS A 103 -1.54 -5.30 16.74
C LYS A 103 -0.24 -4.80 16.11
N GLN A 104 0.73 -4.39 16.95
CA GLN A 104 2.02 -3.88 16.51
C GLN A 104 2.85 -4.98 15.84
N ASP A 105 2.86 -6.20 16.41
CA ASP A 105 3.54 -7.36 15.82
C ASP A 105 2.97 -7.67 14.43
N ARG A 106 1.64 -7.77 14.32
CA ARG A 106 0.97 -8.02 13.02
C ARG A 106 1.21 -6.90 12.00
N GLN A 107 1.24 -5.65 12.45
CA GLN A 107 1.60 -4.53 11.57
C GLN A 107 3.03 -4.67 11.05
N ALA A 108 3.96 -5.03 11.93
CA ALA A 108 5.37 -5.21 11.58
C ALA A 108 5.54 -6.33 10.55
N GLU A 109 4.90 -7.49 10.74
CA GLU A 109 4.93 -8.62 9.81
C GLU A 109 4.41 -8.24 8.41
N LEU A 110 3.27 -7.54 8.34
CA LEU A 110 2.72 -7.06 7.06
C LEU A 110 3.61 -6.03 6.37
N MET A 111 4.25 -5.14 7.14
CA MET A 111 5.15 -4.14 6.60
C MET A 111 6.48 -4.75 6.13
N GLU A 112 6.99 -5.79 6.80
CA GLU A 112 8.16 -6.55 6.38
C GLU A 112 7.90 -7.26 5.06
N LEU A 113 6.79 -7.99 4.94
CA LEU A 113 6.36 -8.61 3.69
C LEU A 113 6.24 -7.58 2.54
N GLN A 114 5.63 -6.42 2.82
CA GLN A 114 5.53 -5.36 1.80
C GLN A 114 6.89 -4.79 1.40
N GLN A 115 7.87 -4.73 2.30
CA GLN A 115 9.22 -4.29 1.97
C GLN A 115 9.89 -5.26 0.99
N GLU A 116 9.72 -6.57 1.18
CA GLU A 116 10.22 -7.61 0.26
C GLU A 116 9.58 -7.45 -1.13
N ILE A 117 8.25 -7.34 -1.20
CA ILE A 117 7.51 -7.09 -2.45
C ILE A 117 7.99 -5.81 -3.14
N SER A 118 8.19 -4.74 -2.37
CA SER A 118 8.64 -3.45 -2.91
C SER A 118 10.06 -3.51 -3.45
N LEU A 119 10.95 -4.30 -2.83
CA LEU A 119 12.31 -4.52 -3.30
C LEU A 119 12.31 -5.27 -4.63
N GLU A 120 11.59 -6.38 -4.74
CA GLU A 120 11.48 -7.16 -5.97
C GLU A 120 10.90 -6.34 -7.13
N ARG A 121 9.88 -5.53 -6.84
CA ARG A 121 9.32 -4.59 -7.82
C ARG A 121 10.33 -3.53 -8.23
N GLY A 122 11.09 -2.98 -7.29
CA GLY A 122 12.18 -2.05 -7.56
C GLY A 122 13.25 -2.65 -8.48
N GLU A 123 13.68 -3.88 -8.20
CA GLU A 123 14.63 -4.62 -9.04
C GLU A 123 14.09 -4.84 -10.44
N SER A 124 12.80 -5.13 -10.58
CA SER A 124 12.15 -5.28 -11.89
C SER A 124 12.12 -4.01 -12.73
N CYS A 125 12.32 -2.85 -12.12
CA CYS A 125 12.38 -1.55 -12.79
C CYS A 125 13.76 -1.23 -13.36
N VAL A 126 14.81 -1.94 -12.97
CA VAL A 126 16.17 -1.70 -13.44
C VAL A 126 16.27 -1.89 -14.96
N GLY A 127 16.88 -0.92 -15.64
CA GLY A 127 17.02 -0.91 -17.09
C GLY A 127 15.79 -0.44 -17.86
N LYS A 128 14.76 0.05 -17.19
CA LYS A 128 13.59 0.66 -17.84
C LYS A 128 13.66 2.19 -17.77
N ASP A 129 13.06 2.85 -18.74
CA ASP A 129 12.92 4.31 -18.79
C ASP A 129 11.62 4.76 -18.10
N TYR A 130 11.72 5.80 -17.28
CA TYR A 130 10.59 6.40 -16.57
C TYR A 130 10.52 7.90 -16.79
N LEU A 131 9.31 8.43 -16.97
CA LEU A 131 9.05 9.85 -16.90
C LEU A 131 8.97 10.26 -15.43
N VAL A 132 9.84 11.17 -15.03
CA VAL A 132 9.95 11.65 -13.65
C VAL A 132 9.68 13.14 -13.62
N MET A 133 8.86 13.59 -12.71
CA MET A 133 8.68 15.00 -12.41
C MET A 133 9.66 15.42 -11.31
N ILE A 134 10.49 16.43 -11.59
CA ILE A 134 11.45 16.95 -10.62
C ILE A 134 10.72 17.73 -9.52
N GLU A 135 10.98 17.38 -8.26
CA GLU A 135 10.44 18.09 -7.09
C GLU A 135 11.44 19.09 -6.51
N GLY A 136 12.73 18.77 -6.54
CA GLY A 136 13.75 19.67 -6.03
C GLY A 136 15.17 19.13 -6.19
N LYS A 137 16.12 19.98 -5.87
CA LYS A 137 17.54 19.63 -5.87
C LYS A 137 17.98 19.11 -4.49
N VAL A 138 18.80 18.07 -4.47
CA VAL A 138 19.48 17.62 -3.25
C VAL A 138 20.55 18.63 -2.89
N ALA A 139 20.59 19.07 -1.62
CA ALA A 139 21.56 20.04 -1.17
C ALA A 139 23.00 19.50 -1.32
N ASP A 140 23.87 20.35 -1.85
CA ASP A 140 25.30 20.07 -2.04
C ASP A 140 25.66 18.88 -2.96
N GLU A 141 24.69 18.38 -3.75
CA GLU A 141 24.90 17.28 -4.69
C GLU A 141 24.47 17.63 -6.13
N ASN A 142 25.00 16.89 -7.11
CA ASN A 142 24.54 16.93 -8.50
C ASN A 142 23.39 15.91 -8.70
N ALA A 143 22.41 15.97 -7.80
CA ALA A 143 21.27 15.09 -7.78
C ALA A 143 19.98 15.87 -7.52
N TYR A 144 18.90 15.33 -7.99
CA TYR A 144 17.55 15.84 -7.79
C TYR A 144 16.68 14.75 -7.16
N VAL A 145 15.64 15.16 -6.45
CA VAL A 145 14.53 14.30 -6.07
C VAL A 145 13.37 14.53 -7.01
N GLY A 146 12.72 13.45 -7.37
CA GLY A 146 11.54 13.47 -8.21
C GLY A 146 10.62 12.30 -7.90
N ARG A 147 9.52 12.24 -8.61
CA ARG A 147 8.56 11.16 -8.51
C ARG A 147 8.01 10.77 -9.87
N THR A 148 7.61 9.52 -9.99
CA THR A 148 6.88 9.02 -11.17
C THR A 148 5.37 9.13 -10.96
N TYR A 149 4.59 8.68 -11.96
CA TYR A 149 3.13 8.57 -11.79
C TYR A 149 2.73 7.50 -10.75
N ALA A 150 3.68 6.62 -10.37
CA ALA A 150 3.48 5.54 -9.39
C ALA A 150 3.60 6.00 -7.93
N ASP A 151 3.96 7.27 -7.70
CA ASP A 151 4.30 7.79 -6.38
C ASP A 151 3.35 8.91 -5.97
N ALA A 152 2.65 8.73 -4.85
CA ALA A 152 1.79 9.76 -4.29
C ALA A 152 2.63 10.86 -3.63
N PRO A 153 2.39 12.15 -3.92
CA PRO A 153 3.17 13.27 -3.38
C PRO A 153 3.20 13.29 -1.85
N GLY A 154 4.40 13.32 -1.27
CA GLY A 154 4.60 13.43 0.17
C GLY A 154 4.19 12.20 1.00
N ILE A 155 3.86 11.09 0.36
CA ILE A 155 3.42 9.85 1.02
C ILE A 155 4.33 8.68 0.65
N ASP A 156 4.59 8.50 -0.66
CA ASP A 156 5.47 7.44 -1.16
C ASP A 156 6.91 7.92 -1.22
N GLY A 157 7.84 7.00 -1.52
CA GLY A 157 9.27 7.30 -1.62
C GLY A 157 9.62 8.23 -2.77
N TYR A 158 10.87 8.65 -2.81
CA TYR A 158 11.42 9.51 -3.86
C TYR A 158 12.32 8.71 -4.80
N MET A 159 12.39 9.19 -6.06
CA MET A 159 13.41 8.78 -7.00
C MET A 159 14.55 9.81 -6.97
N PHE A 160 15.79 9.33 -6.86
CA PHE A 160 16.99 10.17 -6.96
C PHE A 160 17.48 10.17 -8.40
N ILE A 161 17.68 11.36 -8.98
CA ILE A 161 18.10 11.57 -10.35
C ILE A 161 19.48 12.19 -10.35
N ASN A 162 20.49 11.46 -10.83
CA ASN A 162 21.85 11.95 -11.00
C ASN A 162 22.01 12.52 -12.41
N THR A 163 22.25 13.82 -12.53
CA THR A 163 22.46 14.51 -13.81
C THR A 163 23.35 15.72 -13.65
N GLY A 164 24.08 16.06 -14.72
CA GLY A 164 24.81 17.33 -14.83
C GLY A 164 23.98 18.48 -15.38
N GLU A 165 22.74 18.25 -15.77
CA GLU A 165 21.85 19.27 -16.29
C GLU A 165 21.23 20.10 -15.14
N LEU A 166 20.91 21.35 -15.44
CA LEU A 166 20.21 22.21 -14.50
C LEU A 166 18.70 22.00 -14.72
N LEU A 167 18.05 21.40 -13.72
CA LEU A 167 16.63 21.15 -13.70
C LEU A 167 15.94 22.02 -12.64
N MET A 168 14.68 22.35 -12.88
CA MET A 168 13.83 23.08 -11.93
C MET A 168 12.67 22.18 -11.46
N SER A 169 12.08 22.56 -10.33
CA SER A 169 10.86 21.91 -9.86
C SER A 169 9.76 22.06 -10.90
N GLY A 170 9.16 20.94 -11.29
CA GLY A 170 8.12 20.85 -12.31
C GLY A 170 8.61 20.42 -13.71
N ASP A 171 9.93 20.29 -13.92
CA ASP A 171 10.46 19.70 -15.15
C ASP A 171 10.16 18.20 -15.22
#